data_fb4cd215b79542ca7be4ef6427b42256
#
_entry.id   fb4cd215b79542ca7be4ef6427b42256
#
_cell.length_a   1.000
_cell.length_b   1.000
_cell.length_c   1.000
_cell.angle_alpha   90.00
_cell.angle_beta   90.00
_cell.angle_gamma   90.00
#
_symmetry.space_group_name_H-M   'P 1'
#
loop_
_entity.id
_entity.type
_entity.pdbx_description
1 polymer ?
#
loop_
_entity_poly.entity_id
_entity_poly.type
_entity_poly.pdbx_seq_one_letter_code
_entity_poly.pdbx_strand_id
1 'polypeptide(L)'
;MIGAALAAVLGPMEQEAVNDHLAGFPDSNTMAHSLRPVVLCLICFLPAVGGLYYGLVRSLDRYLIREFLASFLLCFLALYAIYTLLDLTNHMGDFKDADNGSALMARYYAILFPIAFVLLVPFSLLLALLYCLGKLSRSQEIVSMIQTGRGVIRLILPLACVGVIASLICLGFNYQWAPWAEGYKDAIIEQAQEGSSSQARNVVYHNEKERRQWFIGSFPYDFNKGEPLQNVVIRTFTKEGHPKMRLQAKSASWNRDRTYWVFEGVEIQHLDRRLFENGPLMPEYEIPEGSVSFQKWTEPPWQIIRPGLDAVNLGVPDLYSWLQANQDESWANKRRFLTQWHYRWAQPGICLALVLLAAPLGIVFTRRGAAGGIALAVFLCAGMMFTTTVFLALGESGYLPPIWAAWGTNILATCLALVLIQSRLVGRPIYQTLKKLLPF
;
A
#
# COMPACT_ATOMS: atom_id res chain seq x y z
N MET A 1 9.26 2.30 -27.19
CA MET A 1 9.22 0.85 -27.49
C MET A 1 9.13 -0.01 -26.22
N ILE A 2 10.05 0.13 -25.26
CA ILE A 2 10.04 -0.69 -24.01
C ILE A 2 8.72 -0.54 -23.24
N GLY A 3 8.23 0.70 -23.00
CA GLY A 3 6.95 0.92 -22.31
C GLY A 3 5.74 0.32 -23.00
N ALA A 4 5.71 0.36 -24.35
CA ALA A 4 4.65 -0.28 -25.12
C ALA A 4 4.71 -1.83 -25.06
N ALA A 5 5.92 -2.39 -25.08
CA ALA A 5 6.12 -3.83 -24.91
C ALA A 5 5.68 -4.30 -23.51
N LEU A 6 6.07 -3.56 -22.46
CA LEU A 6 5.64 -3.85 -21.09
C LEU A 6 4.11 -3.73 -20.94
N ALA A 7 3.51 -2.66 -21.45
CA ALA A 7 2.04 -2.49 -21.41
C ALA A 7 1.29 -3.59 -22.17
N ALA A 8 1.84 -4.06 -23.29
CA ALA A 8 1.23 -5.14 -24.08
C ALA A 8 1.28 -6.51 -23.38
N VAL A 9 2.26 -6.73 -22.49
CA VAL A 9 2.37 -7.98 -21.72
C VAL A 9 1.63 -7.87 -20.39
N LEU A 10 1.89 -6.80 -19.62
CA LEU A 10 1.34 -6.66 -18.27
C LEU A 10 -0.14 -6.26 -18.25
N GLY A 11 -0.61 -5.51 -19.25
CA GLY A 11 -2.01 -5.08 -19.35
C GLY A 11 -3.01 -6.25 -19.40
N PRO A 12 -2.85 -7.20 -20.33
CA PRO A 12 -3.71 -8.39 -20.37
C PRO A 12 -3.63 -9.26 -19.12
N MET A 13 -2.42 -9.45 -18.53
CA MET A 13 -2.26 -10.21 -17.29
C MET A 13 -3.01 -9.57 -16.13
N GLU A 14 -2.94 -8.23 -16.00
CA GLU A 14 -3.67 -7.51 -14.96
C GLU A 14 -5.19 -7.53 -15.22
N GLN A 15 -5.61 -7.50 -16.49
CA GLN A 15 -7.03 -7.63 -16.83
C GLN A 15 -7.58 -9.00 -16.43
N GLU A 16 -6.82 -10.07 -16.63
CA GLU A 16 -7.17 -11.42 -16.18
C GLU A 16 -7.26 -11.48 -14.65
N ALA A 17 -6.28 -10.91 -13.95
CA ALA A 17 -6.29 -10.85 -12.48
C ALA A 17 -7.50 -10.06 -11.93
N VAL A 18 -7.93 -8.99 -12.62
CA VAL A 18 -9.16 -8.25 -12.27
C VAL A 18 -10.40 -9.10 -12.51
N ASN A 19 -10.47 -9.81 -13.62
CA ASN A 19 -11.61 -10.70 -13.90
C ASN A 19 -11.72 -11.83 -12.87
N ASP A 20 -10.60 -12.43 -12.48
CA ASP A 20 -10.55 -13.46 -11.44
C ASP A 20 -10.98 -12.90 -10.08
N HIS A 21 -10.53 -11.69 -9.74
CA HIS A 21 -10.94 -11.01 -8.52
C HIS A 21 -12.46 -10.78 -8.49
N LEU A 22 -13.01 -10.21 -9.56
CA LEU A 22 -14.45 -9.95 -9.67
C LEU A 22 -15.29 -11.24 -9.70
N ALA A 23 -14.75 -12.32 -10.25
CA ALA A 23 -15.39 -13.63 -10.21
C ALA A 23 -15.40 -14.24 -8.79
N GLY A 24 -14.35 -14.01 -8.00
CA GLY A 24 -14.27 -14.44 -6.59
C GLY A 24 -15.10 -13.56 -5.65
N PHE A 25 -15.15 -12.24 -5.94
CA PHE A 25 -15.84 -11.24 -5.13
C PHE A 25 -16.83 -10.41 -5.96
N PRO A 26 -17.99 -10.99 -6.32
CA PRO A 26 -18.94 -10.35 -7.23
C PRO A 26 -19.58 -9.07 -6.67
N ASP A 27 -19.54 -8.86 -5.38
CA ASP A 27 -20.06 -7.68 -4.67
C ASP A 27 -19.02 -6.55 -4.49
N SER A 28 -17.80 -6.71 -5.05
CA SER A 28 -16.80 -5.64 -5.07
C SER A 28 -17.09 -4.60 -6.17
N ASN A 29 -16.53 -3.38 -6.04
CA ASN A 29 -16.79 -2.32 -6.99
C ASN A 29 -16.09 -2.58 -8.34
N THR A 30 -16.87 -2.93 -9.36
CA THR A 30 -16.37 -3.27 -10.69
C THR A 30 -15.63 -2.11 -11.38
N MET A 31 -16.12 -0.86 -11.24
CA MET A 31 -15.52 0.30 -11.89
C MET A 31 -14.13 0.62 -11.32
N ALA A 32 -13.96 0.58 -10.01
CA ALA A 32 -12.67 0.86 -9.37
C ALA A 32 -11.61 -0.21 -9.74
N HIS A 33 -12.01 -1.47 -9.81
CA HIS A 33 -11.11 -2.56 -10.20
C HIS A 33 -10.78 -2.54 -11.70
N SER A 34 -11.71 -2.17 -12.58
CA SER A 34 -11.46 -2.08 -14.04
C SER A 34 -10.45 -0.98 -14.42
N LEU A 35 -10.19 0.00 -13.54
CA LEU A 35 -9.14 0.99 -13.74
C LEU A 35 -7.72 0.47 -13.51
N ARG A 36 -7.53 -0.67 -12.83
CA ARG A 36 -6.21 -1.24 -12.52
C ARG A 36 -5.33 -1.45 -13.77
N PRO A 37 -5.76 -2.14 -14.83
CA PRO A 37 -4.95 -2.32 -16.02
C PRO A 37 -4.62 -1.00 -16.74
N VAL A 38 -5.53 -0.01 -16.69
CA VAL A 38 -5.29 1.32 -17.26
C VAL A 38 -4.18 2.05 -16.49
N VAL A 39 -4.23 2.04 -15.16
CA VAL A 39 -3.18 2.63 -14.30
C VAL A 39 -1.83 1.95 -14.55
N LEU A 40 -1.80 0.62 -14.67
CA LEU A 40 -0.57 -0.12 -14.97
C LEU A 40 0.02 0.27 -16.33
N CYS A 41 -0.81 0.36 -17.36
CA CYS A 41 -0.37 0.83 -18.68
C CYS A 41 0.19 2.25 -18.60
N LEU A 42 -0.47 3.16 -17.88
CA LEU A 42 0.03 4.54 -17.71
C LEU A 42 1.41 4.57 -17.03
N ILE A 43 1.64 3.76 -15.99
CA ILE A 43 2.97 3.64 -15.35
C ILE A 43 4.02 3.22 -16.37
N CYS A 44 3.74 2.24 -17.22
CA CYS A 44 4.66 1.75 -18.24
C CYS A 44 5.09 2.84 -19.24
N PHE A 45 4.25 3.87 -19.47
CA PHE A 45 4.57 4.99 -20.35
C PHE A 45 5.26 6.18 -19.64
N LEU A 46 5.20 6.31 -18.30
CA LEU A 46 5.82 7.43 -17.58
C LEU A 46 7.34 7.57 -17.82
N PRO A 47 8.15 6.49 -17.89
CA PRO A 47 9.57 6.62 -18.25
C PRO A 47 9.77 7.18 -19.66
N ALA A 48 8.88 6.87 -20.62
CA ALA A 48 8.92 7.44 -21.96
C ALA A 48 8.60 8.93 -21.95
N VAL A 49 7.63 9.38 -21.14
CA VAL A 49 7.34 10.81 -20.92
C VAL A 49 8.54 11.51 -20.33
N GLY A 50 9.22 10.92 -19.36
CA GLY A 50 10.49 11.40 -18.80
C GLY A 50 11.60 11.54 -19.87
N GLY A 51 11.72 10.53 -20.74
CA GLY A 51 12.67 10.55 -21.87
C GLY A 51 12.35 11.64 -22.89
N LEU A 52 11.08 11.85 -23.21
CA LEU A 52 10.62 12.96 -24.08
C LEU A 52 10.95 14.32 -23.44
N TYR A 53 10.63 14.49 -22.16
CA TYR A 53 10.99 15.71 -21.42
C TYR A 53 12.49 15.97 -21.48
N TYR A 54 13.32 14.95 -21.19
CA TYR A 54 14.77 15.05 -21.27
C TYR A 54 15.27 15.44 -22.67
N GLY A 55 14.62 14.97 -23.75
CA GLY A 55 14.93 15.32 -25.12
C GLY A 55 14.61 16.78 -25.48
N LEU A 56 13.54 17.34 -24.88
CA LEU A 56 13.04 18.70 -25.19
C LEU A 56 13.72 19.80 -24.37
N VAL A 57 14.29 19.47 -23.20
CA VAL A 57 14.94 20.49 -22.34
C VAL A 57 16.27 20.99 -22.92
N ARG A 58 16.69 22.21 -22.48
CA ARG A 58 17.93 22.83 -22.89
C ARG A 58 19.16 22.08 -22.38
N SER A 59 20.31 22.26 -23.00
CA SER A 59 21.56 21.53 -22.71
C SER A 59 21.97 21.57 -21.23
N LEU A 60 21.88 22.74 -20.57
CA LEU A 60 22.20 22.87 -19.14
C LEU A 60 21.19 22.16 -18.23
N ASP A 61 19.92 22.18 -18.57
CA ASP A 61 18.90 21.48 -17.82
C ASP A 61 19.06 19.96 -17.99
N ARG A 62 19.41 19.52 -19.21
CA ARG A 62 19.74 18.12 -19.52
C ARG A 62 20.96 17.65 -18.74
N TYR A 63 22.01 18.49 -18.62
CA TYR A 63 23.18 18.19 -17.80
C TYR A 63 22.78 17.96 -16.33
N LEU A 64 22.00 18.89 -15.78
CA LEU A 64 21.52 18.82 -14.38
C LEU A 64 20.67 17.58 -14.11
N ILE A 65 19.72 17.27 -15.00
CA ILE A 65 18.88 16.06 -14.92
C ILE A 65 19.76 14.81 -14.97
N ARG A 66 20.74 14.73 -15.86
CA ARG A 66 21.63 13.57 -15.99
C ARG A 66 22.44 13.33 -14.73
N GLU A 67 23.07 14.37 -14.16
CA GLU A 67 23.85 14.27 -12.92
C GLU A 67 22.95 13.85 -11.74
N PHE A 68 21.74 14.40 -11.68
CA PHE A 68 20.76 14.04 -10.66
C PHE A 68 20.28 12.59 -10.81
N LEU A 69 19.88 12.15 -12.02
CA LEU A 69 19.42 10.78 -12.26
C LEU A 69 20.52 9.74 -12.03
N ALA A 70 21.78 10.04 -12.38
CA ALA A 70 22.90 9.17 -12.08
C ALA A 70 23.09 8.99 -10.57
N SER A 71 23.04 10.10 -9.82
CA SER A 71 23.10 10.08 -8.36
C SER A 71 21.89 9.36 -7.73
N PHE A 72 20.69 9.57 -8.30
CA PHE A 72 19.45 8.92 -7.85
C PHE A 72 19.52 7.41 -8.03
N LEU A 73 19.94 6.95 -9.21
CA LEU A 73 20.05 5.51 -9.48
C LEU A 73 21.03 4.83 -8.52
N LEU A 74 22.19 5.47 -8.28
CA LEU A 74 23.19 4.97 -7.35
C LEU A 74 22.63 4.90 -5.91
N CYS A 75 22.00 5.97 -5.43
CA CYS A 75 21.40 6.01 -4.10
C CYS A 75 20.26 4.99 -3.96
N PHE A 76 19.41 4.89 -4.97
CA PHE A 76 18.29 3.94 -4.96
C PHE A 76 18.77 2.49 -4.91
N LEU A 77 19.73 2.12 -5.77
CA LEU A 77 20.29 0.77 -5.77
C LEU A 77 21.00 0.43 -4.46
N ALA A 78 21.74 1.40 -3.89
CA ALA A 78 22.39 1.20 -2.60
C ALA A 78 21.38 1.00 -1.45
N LEU A 79 20.34 1.84 -1.37
CA LEU A 79 19.29 1.71 -0.36
C LEU A 79 18.46 0.44 -0.57
N TYR A 80 18.15 0.08 -1.82
CA TYR A 80 17.43 -1.15 -2.13
C TYR A 80 18.25 -2.39 -1.76
N ALA A 81 19.55 -2.40 -2.03
CA ALA A 81 20.43 -3.49 -1.63
C ALA A 81 20.53 -3.64 -0.10
N ILE A 82 20.63 -2.51 0.63
CA ILE A 82 20.62 -2.53 2.10
C ILE A 82 19.29 -3.04 2.62
N TYR A 83 18.15 -2.55 2.08
CA TYR A 83 16.82 -2.97 2.49
C TYR A 83 16.61 -4.47 2.28
N THR A 84 16.94 -4.99 1.09
CA THR A 84 16.79 -6.42 0.78
C THR A 84 17.75 -7.30 1.59
N LEU A 85 18.97 -6.82 1.89
CA LEU A 85 19.92 -7.56 2.72
C LEU A 85 19.46 -7.66 4.17
N LEU A 86 18.93 -6.56 4.73
CA LEU A 86 18.37 -6.55 6.09
C LEU A 86 17.14 -7.45 6.19
N ASP A 87 16.26 -7.40 5.20
CA ASP A 87 15.07 -8.25 5.12
C ASP A 87 15.46 -9.72 5.00
N LEU A 88 16.45 -10.04 4.16
CA LEU A 88 16.97 -11.41 4.00
C LEU A 88 17.51 -11.96 5.31
N THR A 89 18.27 -11.17 6.08
CA THR A 89 18.80 -11.62 7.37
C THR A 89 17.71 -11.93 8.39
N ASN A 90 16.58 -11.24 8.32
CA ASN A 90 15.45 -11.45 9.21
C ASN A 90 14.62 -12.70 8.87
N HIS A 91 14.45 -13.00 7.58
CA HIS A 91 13.53 -14.06 7.11
C HIS A 91 14.22 -15.29 6.50
N MET A 92 15.56 -15.33 6.46
CA MET A 92 16.29 -16.47 5.89
C MET A 92 16.00 -17.80 6.60
N GLY A 93 15.75 -17.74 7.92
CA GLY A 93 15.39 -18.93 8.72
C GLY A 93 14.07 -19.53 8.25
N ASP A 94 13.05 -18.69 8.07
CA ASP A 94 11.70 -19.11 7.70
C ASP A 94 11.69 -19.89 6.36
N PHE A 95 12.46 -19.42 5.38
CA PHE A 95 12.53 -20.05 4.06
C PHE A 95 13.41 -21.31 4.03
N LYS A 96 14.39 -21.43 4.94
CA LYS A 96 15.30 -22.60 4.97
C LYS A 96 14.58 -23.88 5.40
N ASP A 97 13.62 -23.74 6.32
CA ASP A 97 12.89 -24.87 6.91
C ASP A 97 11.61 -25.21 6.13
N ALA A 98 11.24 -24.41 5.13
CA ALA A 98 10.04 -24.59 4.33
C ALA A 98 10.22 -25.59 3.16
N ASP A 99 9.18 -26.38 2.89
CA ASP A 99 9.07 -27.14 1.66
C ASP A 99 9.06 -26.17 0.45
N ASN A 100 9.99 -26.37 -0.53
CA ASN A 100 10.20 -25.45 -1.64
C ASN A 100 10.64 -24.02 -1.26
N GLY A 101 11.40 -23.84 -0.17
CA GLY A 101 11.82 -22.54 0.35
C GLY A 101 12.50 -21.63 -0.67
N SER A 102 13.27 -22.16 -1.63
CA SER A 102 13.90 -21.35 -2.69
C SER A 102 12.89 -20.72 -3.65
N ALA A 103 11.80 -21.41 -3.99
CA ALA A 103 10.75 -20.88 -4.86
C ALA A 103 9.90 -19.83 -4.11
N LEU A 104 9.59 -20.10 -2.83
CA LEU A 104 8.90 -19.14 -1.97
C LEU A 104 9.72 -17.86 -1.77
N MET A 105 11.01 -18.00 -1.53
CA MET A 105 11.95 -16.89 -1.41
C MET A 105 12.01 -16.05 -2.69
N ALA A 106 12.10 -16.66 -3.87
CA ALA A 106 12.08 -15.94 -5.14
C ALA A 106 10.76 -15.18 -5.34
N ARG A 107 9.62 -15.79 -5.02
CA ARG A 107 8.29 -15.18 -5.06
C ARG A 107 8.19 -14.01 -4.08
N TYR A 108 8.69 -14.17 -2.87
CA TYR A 108 8.72 -13.15 -1.84
C TYR A 108 9.48 -11.89 -2.31
N TYR A 109 10.71 -12.03 -2.82
CA TYR A 109 11.50 -10.90 -3.29
C TYR A 109 10.94 -10.23 -4.55
N ALA A 110 10.25 -10.98 -5.42
CA ALA A 110 9.52 -10.39 -6.55
C ALA A 110 8.38 -9.49 -6.08
N ILE A 111 7.66 -9.89 -5.03
CA ILE A 111 6.53 -9.13 -4.44
C ILE A 111 7.02 -7.98 -3.57
N LEU A 112 8.19 -8.10 -2.95
CA LEU A 112 8.79 -7.05 -2.13
C LEU A 112 9.13 -5.78 -2.94
N PHE A 113 9.37 -5.90 -4.25
CA PHE A 113 9.81 -4.79 -5.09
C PHE A 113 8.85 -3.59 -5.11
N PRO A 114 7.53 -3.71 -5.34
CA PRO A 114 6.59 -2.57 -5.29
C PRO A 114 6.59 -1.83 -3.95
N ILE A 115 6.69 -2.57 -2.84
CA ILE A 115 6.74 -2.03 -1.48
C ILE A 115 8.01 -1.19 -1.30
N ALA A 116 9.16 -1.82 -1.55
CA ALA A 116 10.47 -1.20 -1.43
C ALA A 116 10.60 0.01 -2.37
N PHE A 117 10.04 -0.06 -3.58
CA PHE A 117 10.05 1.04 -4.53
C PHE A 117 9.33 2.27 -3.97
N VAL A 118 8.07 2.13 -3.54
CA VAL A 118 7.27 3.24 -3.00
C VAL A 118 7.89 3.82 -1.73
N LEU A 119 8.49 2.97 -0.90
CA LEU A 119 9.17 3.38 0.33
C LEU A 119 10.49 4.12 0.06
N LEU A 120 11.35 3.58 -0.81
CA LEU A 120 12.73 4.04 -0.95
C LEU A 120 12.91 5.19 -1.95
N VAL A 121 12.02 5.33 -2.95
CA VAL A 121 12.12 6.39 -3.97
C VAL A 121 12.15 7.79 -3.35
N PRO A 122 11.27 8.19 -2.42
CA PRO A 122 11.31 9.52 -1.81
C PRO A 122 12.66 9.82 -1.12
N PHE A 123 13.20 8.84 -0.39
CA PHE A 123 14.46 8.97 0.32
C PHE A 123 15.66 9.02 -0.62
N SER A 124 15.62 8.19 -1.67
CA SER A 124 16.64 8.19 -2.72
C SER A 124 16.68 9.53 -3.47
N LEU A 125 15.50 10.10 -3.77
CA LEU A 125 15.40 11.42 -4.40
C LEU A 125 16.01 12.51 -3.52
N LEU A 126 15.69 12.53 -2.23
CA LEU A 126 16.21 13.50 -1.29
C LEU A 126 17.73 13.40 -1.16
N LEU A 127 18.23 12.19 -0.92
CA LEU A 127 19.67 11.92 -0.75
C LEU A 127 20.44 12.27 -2.03
N ALA A 128 19.95 11.82 -3.19
CA ALA A 128 20.55 12.10 -4.48
C ALA A 128 20.56 13.59 -4.81
N LEU A 129 19.50 14.31 -4.48
CA LEU A 129 19.40 15.74 -4.73
C LEU A 129 20.40 16.54 -3.88
N LEU A 130 20.48 16.25 -2.59
CA LEU A 130 21.45 16.91 -1.70
C LEU A 130 22.89 16.58 -2.08
N TYR A 131 23.16 15.32 -2.48
CA TYR A 131 24.47 14.91 -2.97
C TYR A 131 24.84 15.61 -4.28
N CYS A 132 23.95 15.58 -5.28
CA CYS A 132 24.16 16.19 -6.59
C CYS A 132 24.36 17.71 -6.48
N LEU A 133 23.46 18.42 -5.80
CA LEU A 133 23.56 19.85 -5.61
C LEU A 133 24.80 20.25 -4.75
N GLY A 134 25.13 19.44 -3.74
CA GLY A 134 26.33 19.60 -2.95
C GLY A 134 27.61 19.43 -3.77
N LYS A 135 27.67 18.45 -4.67
CA LYS A 135 28.77 18.26 -5.64
C LYS A 135 28.91 19.45 -6.56
N LEU A 136 27.82 19.89 -7.20
CA LEU A 136 27.80 21.04 -8.13
C LEU A 136 28.09 22.39 -7.43
N SER A 137 27.71 22.53 -6.16
CA SER A 137 28.06 23.70 -5.34
C SER A 137 29.56 23.74 -5.02
N ARG A 138 30.15 22.59 -4.71
CA ARG A 138 31.59 22.47 -4.40
C ARG A 138 32.47 22.76 -5.63
N SER A 139 32.05 22.31 -6.82
CA SER A 139 32.73 22.58 -8.09
C SER A 139 32.48 24.02 -8.61
N GLN A 140 31.70 24.83 -7.87
CA GLN A 140 31.31 26.21 -8.25
C GLN A 140 30.44 26.27 -9.53
N GLU A 141 29.95 25.15 -10.02
CA GLU A 141 29.12 25.11 -11.23
C GLU A 141 27.77 25.82 -11.03
N ILE A 142 27.14 25.65 -9.85
CA ILE A 142 25.90 26.39 -9.51
C ILE A 142 26.14 27.91 -9.54
N VAL A 143 27.26 28.37 -9.02
CA VAL A 143 27.60 29.78 -9.01
C VAL A 143 27.80 30.30 -10.45
N SER A 144 28.51 29.55 -11.29
CA SER A 144 28.67 29.90 -12.70
C SER A 144 27.35 29.92 -13.47
N MET A 145 26.43 28.96 -13.21
CA MET A 145 25.11 28.96 -13.80
C MET A 145 24.26 30.18 -13.38
N ILE A 146 24.38 30.63 -12.13
CA ILE A 146 23.68 31.83 -11.65
C ILE A 146 24.32 33.12 -12.26
N GLN A 147 25.64 33.18 -12.41
CA GLN A 147 26.33 34.29 -13.04
C GLN A 147 25.94 34.45 -14.51
N THR A 148 25.55 33.39 -15.22
CA THR A 148 25.00 33.46 -16.58
C THR A 148 23.56 34.01 -16.65
N GLY A 149 23.02 34.53 -15.52
CA GLY A 149 21.70 35.15 -15.44
C GLY A 149 20.54 34.14 -15.15
N ARG A 150 20.85 32.90 -14.77
CA ARG A 150 19.82 31.95 -14.39
C ARG A 150 19.37 32.16 -12.93
N GLY A 151 18.10 32.40 -12.73
CA GLY A 151 17.50 32.43 -11.38
C GLY A 151 17.47 31.04 -10.71
N VAL A 152 17.51 31.04 -9.38
CA VAL A 152 17.45 29.81 -8.55
C VAL A 152 16.22 28.94 -8.89
N ILE A 153 15.05 29.55 -9.13
CA ILE A 153 13.82 28.82 -9.51
C ILE A 153 14.04 28.03 -10.81
N ARG A 154 14.72 28.61 -11.79
CA ARG A 154 14.98 27.98 -13.08
C ARG A 154 15.95 26.79 -12.97
N LEU A 155 16.76 26.77 -11.91
CA LEU A 155 17.64 25.65 -11.57
C LEU A 155 16.84 24.50 -10.90
N ILE A 156 15.86 24.85 -10.06
CA ILE A 156 15.02 23.87 -9.32
C ILE A 156 13.97 23.21 -10.25
N LEU A 157 13.44 23.93 -11.22
CA LEU A 157 12.33 23.49 -12.06
C LEU A 157 12.55 22.12 -12.74
N PRO A 158 13.69 21.84 -13.43
CA PRO A 158 13.92 20.55 -14.04
C PRO A 158 13.99 19.40 -13.03
N LEU A 159 14.49 19.66 -11.82
CA LEU A 159 14.55 18.69 -10.73
C LEU A 159 13.15 18.41 -10.16
N ALA A 160 12.32 19.46 -10.03
CA ALA A 160 10.92 19.32 -9.62
C ALA A 160 10.11 18.50 -10.64
N CYS A 161 10.36 18.65 -11.95
CA CYS A 161 9.72 17.82 -12.98
C CYS A 161 10.07 16.33 -12.81
N VAL A 162 11.32 16.00 -12.48
CA VAL A 162 11.70 14.61 -12.14
C VAL A 162 10.96 14.14 -10.89
N GLY A 163 10.83 15.00 -9.88
CA GLY A 163 10.03 14.71 -8.68
C GLY A 163 8.55 14.43 -8.99
N VAL A 164 7.95 15.18 -9.92
CA VAL A 164 6.56 14.93 -10.38
C VAL A 164 6.45 13.57 -11.07
N ILE A 165 7.37 13.23 -11.97
CA ILE A 165 7.35 11.93 -12.65
C ILE A 165 7.50 10.79 -11.64
N ALA A 166 8.42 10.93 -10.69
CA ALA A 166 8.58 9.94 -9.61
C ALA A 166 7.32 9.81 -8.74
N SER A 167 6.67 10.94 -8.39
CA SER A 167 5.39 10.93 -7.68
C SER A 167 4.31 10.17 -8.45
N LEU A 168 4.21 10.36 -9.76
CA LEU A 168 3.22 9.67 -10.60
C LEU A 168 3.49 8.16 -10.69
N ILE A 169 4.76 7.75 -10.77
CA ILE A 169 5.12 6.33 -10.74
C ILE A 169 4.76 5.72 -9.38
N CYS A 170 5.12 6.38 -8.27
CA CYS A 170 4.74 5.93 -6.93
C CYS A 170 3.22 5.89 -6.74
N LEU A 171 2.47 6.85 -7.31
CA LEU A 171 1.00 6.85 -7.28
C LEU A 171 0.44 5.60 -7.94
N GLY A 172 0.97 5.24 -9.10
CA GLY A 172 0.55 4.04 -9.77
C GLY A 172 0.80 2.77 -8.95
N PHE A 173 2.00 2.58 -8.42
CA PHE A 173 2.28 1.43 -7.55
C PHE A 173 1.42 1.42 -6.29
N ASN A 174 1.17 2.58 -5.69
CA ASN A 174 0.38 2.71 -4.47
C ASN A 174 -1.13 2.54 -4.70
N TYR A 175 -1.59 2.56 -5.97
CA TYR A 175 -3.00 2.35 -6.31
C TYR A 175 -3.49 0.97 -5.89
N GLN A 176 -2.72 -0.09 -6.17
CA GLN A 176 -3.08 -1.47 -5.83
C GLN A 176 -1.87 -2.31 -5.39
N TRP A 177 -0.76 -2.29 -6.15
CA TRP A 177 0.28 -3.31 -6.05
C TRP A 177 1.11 -3.22 -4.77
N ALA A 178 1.49 -2.03 -4.31
CA ALA A 178 2.27 -1.89 -3.09
C ALA A 178 1.47 -2.26 -1.82
N PRO A 179 0.20 -1.79 -1.62
CA PRO A 179 -0.61 -2.22 -0.48
C PRO A 179 -0.93 -3.70 -0.48
N TRP A 180 -1.32 -4.24 -1.64
CA TRP A 180 -1.60 -5.67 -1.77
C TRP A 180 -0.37 -6.51 -1.47
N ALA A 181 0.81 -6.10 -1.95
CA ALA A 181 2.06 -6.79 -1.71
C ALA A 181 2.44 -6.78 -0.22
N GLU A 182 2.09 -5.72 0.53
CA GLU A 182 2.34 -5.63 1.98
C GLU A 182 1.64 -6.78 2.74
N GLY A 183 0.35 -7.02 2.46
CA GLY A 183 -0.37 -8.14 3.06
C GLY A 183 0.09 -9.51 2.52
N TYR A 184 0.42 -9.58 1.21
CA TYR A 184 0.78 -10.85 0.60
C TYR A 184 2.18 -11.33 1.00
N LYS A 185 3.14 -10.43 1.28
CA LYS A 185 4.44 -10.81 1.81
C LYS A 185 4.32 -11.54 3.16
N ASP A 186 3.43 -11.04 4.04
CA ASP A 186 3.19 -11.65 5.35
C ASP A 186 2.59 -13.06 5.20
N ALA A 187 1.70 -13.24 4.23
CA ALA A 187 1.13 -14.55 3.91
C ALA A 187 2.16 -15.54 3.33
N ILE A 188 3.17 -15.07 2.57
CA ILE A 188 4.26 -15.94 2.10
C ILE A 188 5.14 -16.39 3.27
N ILE A 189 5.42 -15.50 4.23
CA ILE A 189 6.17 -15.87 5.45
C ILE A 189 5.36 -16.90 6.24
N GLU A 190 4.07 -16.66 6.43
CA GLU A 190 3.17 -17.58 7.09
C GLU A 190 3.13 -18.95 6.38
N GLN A 191 3.08 -18.96 5.05
CA GLN A 191 3.15 -20.18 4.26
C GLN A 191 4.45 -20.93 4.47
N ALA A 192 5.57 -20.20 4.61
CA ALA A 192 6.87 -20.81 4.89
C ALA A 192 6.95 -21.44 6.29
N GLN A 193 6.32 -20.81 7.30
CA GLN A 193 6.34 -21.28 8.68
C GLN A 193 5.29 -22.35 8.98
N GLU A 194 4.07 -22.19 8.45
CA GLU A 194 2.88 -22.99 8.82
C GLU A 194 2.30 -23.84 7.66
N GLY A 195 2.85 -23.68 6.45
CA GLY A 195 2.38 -24.40 5.25
C GLY A 195 1.05 -23.89 4.67
N SER A 196 0.43 -22.87 5.25
CA SER A 196 -0.81 -22.24 4.79
C SER A 196 -0.69 -20.73 4.73
N SER A 197 -1.32 -20.10 3.72
CA SER A 197 -1.35 -18.65 3.59
C SER A 197 -2.75 -18.10 3.78
N SER A 198 -2.91 -17.03 4.55
CA SER A 198 -4.22 -16.44 4.81
C SER A 198 -4.25 -14.93 4.59
N GLN A 199 -5.29 -14.43 3.91
CA GLN A 199 -5.58 -13.01 3.73
C GLN A 199 -6.19 -12.41 5.02
N ALA A 200 -6.96 -13.21 5.73
CA ALA A 200 -7.55 -12.85 7.01
C ALA A 200 -7.71 -14.08 7.88
N ARG A 201 -7.48 -13.94 9.19
CA ARG A 201 -7.64 -15.00 10.18
C ARG A 201 -8.69 -14.64 11.22
N ASN A 202 -9.34 -15.66 11.78
CA ASN A 202 -10.34 -15.51 12.84
C ASN A 202 -11.41 -14.47 12.51
N VAL A 203 -11.89 -14.49 11.25
CA VAL A 203 -12.90 -13.55 10.77
C VAL A 203 -14.24 -13.87 11.41
N VAL A 204 -14.86 -12.86 12.00
CA VAL A 204 -16.20 -12.95 12.57
C VAL A 204 -17.13 -12.04 11.78
N TYR A 205 -18.09 -12.62 11.08
CA TYR A 205 -19.10 -11.88 10.35
C TYR A 205 -20.49 -12.18 10.93
N HIS A 206 -21.25 -11.13 11.16
CA HIS A 206 -22.61 -11.23 11.69
C HIS A 206 -23.63 -10.72 10.67
N ASN A 207 -24.50 -11.64 10.22
CA ASN A 207 -25.65 -11.31 9.38
C ASN A 207 -26.90 -11.13 10.25
N GLU A 208 -27.22 -9.88 10.60
CA GLU A 208 -28.40 -9.57 11.45
C GLU A 208 -29.72 -9.95 10.79
N LYS A 209 -29.83 -9.79 9.45
CA LYS A 209 -31.07 -10.06 8.69
C LYS A 209 -31.43 -11.53 8.74
N GLU A 210 -30.44 -12.37 8.53
CA GLU A 210 -30.61 -13.83 8.50
C GLU A 210 -30.28 -14.49 9.84
N ARG A 211 -29.84 -13.71 10.84
CA ARG A 211 -29.44 -14.17 12.18
C ARG A 211 -28.43 -15.31 12.14
N ARG A 212 -27.42 -15.12 11.29
CA ARG A 212 -26.28 -16.03 11.15
C ARG A 212 -24.99 -15.35 11.56
N GLN A 213 -24.15 -16.08 12.24
CA GLN A 213 -22.82 -15.65 12.63
C GLN A 213 -21.81 -16.62 12.05
N TRP A 214 -20.89 -16.09 11.27
CA TRP A 214 -19.80 -16.83 10.65
C TRP A 214 -18.52 -16.61 11.43
N PHE A 215 -17.82 -17.69 11.73
CA PHE A 215 -16.47 -17.71 12.24
C PHE A 215 -15.62 -18.46 11.23
N ILE A 216 -14.59 -17.84 10.71
CA ILE A 216 -13.70 -18.41 9.71
C ILE A 216 -12.30 -18.41 10.28
N GLY A 217 -11.68 -19.56 10.42
CA GLY A 217 -10.34 -19.69 10.96
C GLY A 217 -9.31 -19.08 10.01
N SER A 218 -9.37 -19.44 8.72
CA SER A 218 -8.46 -18.92 7.70
C SER A 218 -9.20 -18.65 6.40
N PHE A 219 -8.99 -17.44 5.86
CA PHE A 219 -9.44 -17.00 4.54
C PHE A 219 -8.22 -16.93 3.61
N PRO A 220 -8.09 -17.84 2.61
CA PRO A 220 -6.88 -17.93 1.81
C PRO A 220 -6.71 -16.74 0.86
N TYR A 221 -5.46 -16.39 0.51
CA TYR A 221 -5.16 -15.37 -0.49
C TYR A 221 -5.59 -15.77 -1.90
N ASP A 222 -5.45 -17.03 -2.24
CA ASP A 222 -5.79 -17.58 -3.55
C ASP A 222 -7.25 -18.09 -3.62
N PHE A 223 -8.14 -17.55 -2.76
CA PHE A 223 -9.58 -17.80 -2.80
C PHE A 223 -10.18 -17.59 -4.20
N ASN A 224 -9.69 -16.55 -4.90
CA ASN A 224 -10.07 -16.25 -6.28
C ASN A 224 -9.69 -17.36 -7.27
N LYS A 225 -8.77 -18.24 -6.92
CA LYS A 225 -8.36 -19.39 -7.74
C LYS A 225 -9.06 -20.69 -7.35
N GLY A 226 -9.95 -20.62 -6.34
CA GLY A 226 -10.76 -21.74 -5.87
C GLY A 226 -10.24 -22.42 -4.60
N GLU A 227 -9.27 -21.84 -3.90
CA GLU A 227 -8.87 -22.34 -2.58
C GLU A 227 -10.02 -22.19 -1.58
N PRO A 228 -10.39 -23.24 -0.83
CA PRO A 228 -11.51 -23.19 0.11
C PRO A 228 -11.14 -22.46 1.40
N LEU A 229 -12.15 -21.86 2.05
CA LEU A 229 -12.04 -21.39 3.44
C LEU A 229 -11.74 -22.58 4.36
N GLN A 230 -11.00 -22.35 5.43
CA GLN A 230 -10.66 -23.38 6.41
C GLN A 230 -11.23 -23.08 7.79
N ASN A 231 -11.64 -24.15 8.49
CA ASN A 231 -12.17 -24.08 9.85
C ASN A 231 -13.35 -23.12 9.98
N VAL A 232 -14.43 -23.40 9.26
CA VAL A 232 -15.64 -22.56 9.23
C VAL A 232 -16.63 -23.02 10.28
N VAL A 233 -17.08 -22.11 11.13
CA VAL A 233 -18.16 -22.37 12.12
C VAL A 233 -19.28 -21.37 11.89
N ILE A 234 -20.49 -21.86 11.64
CA ILE A 234 -21.66 -21.01 11.41
C ILE A 234 -22.67 -21.29 12.51
N ARG A 235 -23.13 -20.22 13.17
CA ARG A 235 -24.18 -20.29 14.18
C ARG A 235 -25.42 -19.59 13.64
N THR A 236 -26.56 -20.24 13.77
CA THR A 236 -27.86 -19.63 13.45
C THR A 236 -28.68 -19.46 14.74
N PHE A 237 -29.47 -18.39 14.77
CA PHE A 237 -30.23 -18.00 15.93
C PHE A 237 -31.74 -17.95 15.60
N THR A 238 -32.60 -18.19 16.61
CA THR A 238 -34.04 -18.02 16.53
C THR A 238 -34.42 -16.53 16.53
N LYS A 239 -35.72 -16.22 16.31
CA LYS A 239 -36.24 -14.84 16.41
C LYS A 239 -36.03 -14.23 17.80
N GLU A 240 -35.93 -15.02 18.82
CA GLU A 240 -35.75 -14.66 20.23
C GLU A 240 -34.27 -14.53 20.64
N GLY A 241 -33.33 -14.80 19.70
CA GLY A 241 -31.89 -14.72 19.97
C GLY A 241 -31.27 -15.99 20.55
N HIS A 242 -32.04 -17.09 20.71
CA HIS A 242 -31.51 -18.36 21.19
C HIS A 242 -30.74 -19.09 20.07
N PRO A 243 -29.64 -19.80 20.37
CA PRO A 243 -28.92 -20.59 19.40
C PRO A 243 -29.79 -21.74 18.89
N LYS A 244 -29.91 -21.84 17.57
CA LYS A 244 -30.73 -22.84 16.89
C LYS A 244 -29.89 -24.00 16.36
N MET A 245 -28.79 -23.68 15.66
CA MET A 245 -27.94 -24.64 15.00
C MET A 245 -26.50 -24.11 14.97
N ARG A 246 -25.55 -25.02 15.16
CA ARG A 246 -24.12 -24.78 14.93
C ARG A 246 -23.66 -25.75 13.85
N LEU A 247 -23.12 -25.22 12.77
CA LEU A 247 -22.43 -25.95 11.72
C LEU A 247 -20.94 -25.74 11.88
N GLN A 248 -20.16 -26.79 11.91
CA GLN A 248 -18.73 -26.76 11.86
C GLN A 248 -18.27 -27.53 10.62
N ALA A 249 -17.43 -26.89 9.77
CA ALA A 249 -16.90 -27.49 8.57
C ALA A 249 -15.38 -27.36 8.53
N LYS A 250 -14.69 -28.37 8.01
CA LYS A 250 -13.25 -28.33 7.78
C LYS A 250 -12.91 -27.34 6.68
N SER A 251 -13.68 -27.36 5.58
CA SER A 251 -13.52 -26.45 4.46
C SER A 251 -14.87 -25.97 3.93
N ALA A 252 -14.85 -24.77 3.30
CA ALA A 252 -16.01 -24.22 2.61
C ALA A 252 -15.57 -23.57 1.31
N SER A 253 -16.21 -23.93 0.20
CA SER A 253 -15.97 -23.38 -1.14
C SER A 253 -17.19 -22.64 -1.66
N TRP A 254 -16.95 -21.55 -2.41
CA TRP A 254 -18.00 -20.77 -3.05
C TRP A 254 -18.26 -21.27 -4.47
N ASN A 255 -19.48 -21.74 -4.72
CA ASN A 255 -19.90 -22.10 -6.08
C ASN A 255 -20.32 -20.82 -6.82
N ARG A 256 -19.49 -20.38 -7.80
CA ARG A 256 -19.66 -19.14 -8.55
C ARG A 256 -20.90 -19.15 -9.46
N ASP A 257 -21.21 -20.30 -10.06
CA ASP A 257 -22.31 -20.43 -11.04
C ASP A 257 -23.69 -20.39 -10.37
N ARG A 258 -23.78 -20.94 -9.16
CA ARG A 258 -25.04 -21.12 -8.43
C ARG A 258 -25.18 -20.24 -7.19
N THR A 259 -24.13 -19.43 -6.87
CA THR A 259 -24.10 -18.43 -5.79
C THR A 259 -24.50 -18.99 -4.41
N TYR A 260 -23.94 -20.14 -4.03
CA TYR A 260 -24.09 -20.74 -2.71
C TYR A 260 -22.79 -21.37 -2.20
N TRP A 261 -22.73 -21.61 -0.89
CA TRP A 261 -21.60 -22.25 -0.22
C TRP A 261 -21.72 -23.75 -0.23
N VAL A 262 -20.60 -24.44 -0.48
CA VAL A 262 -20.44 -25.90 -0.36
C VAL A 262 -19.46 -26.15 0.79
N PHE A 263 -19.88 -26.97 1.76
CA PHE A 263 -19.14 -27.29 2.97
C PHE A 263 -18.68 -28.74 2.92
N GLU A 264 -17.46 -29.01 3.36
CA GLU A 264 -16.88 -30.34 3.44
C GLU A 264 -16.42 -30.65 4.87
N GLY A 265 -16.50 -31.94 5.27
CA GLY A 265 -16.16 -32.34 6.63
C GLY A 265 -17.07 -31.70 7.67
N VAL A 266 -18.37 -31.76 7.44
CA VAL A 266 -19.41 -31.03 8.18
C VAL A 266 -19.85 -31.81 9.41
N GLU A 267 -19.96 -31.10 10.53
CA GLU A 267 -20.64 -31.54 11.75
C GLU A 267 -21.73 -30.52 12.07
N ILE A 268 -22.97 -30.94 12.15
CA ILE A 268 -24.13 -30.11 12.46
C ILE A 268 -24.64 -30.47 13.85
N GLN A 269 -24.75 -29.46 14.70
CA GLN A 269 -25.28 -29.55 16.05
C GLN A 269 -26.61 -28.81 16.12
N HIS A 270 -27.70 -29.49 16.28
CA HIS A 270 -29.02 -28.91 16.51
C HIS A 270 -29.21 -28.62 17.99
N LEU A 271 -29.44 -27.36 18.35
CA LEU A 271 -29.54 -26.87 19.73
C LEU A 271 -31.01 -26.63 20.14
N ASP A 272 -31.91 -26.57 19.17
CA ASP A 272 -33.36 -26.32 19.37
C ASP A 272 -34.21 -27.58 19.43
N ARG A 273 -33.61 -28.76 19.25
CA ARG A 273 -34.32 -30.02 19.28
C ARG A 273 -34.41 -30.58 20.70
N ARG A 274 -35.56 -31.09 21.02
CA ARG A 274 -35.83 -31.85 22.26
C ARG A 274 -35.93 -33.32 21.93
N LEU A 275 -35.27 -34.16 22.73
CA LEU A 275 -35.36 -35.63 22.60
C LEU A 275 -36.74 -36.16 22.91
N PHE A 276 -37.54 -35.44 23.75
CA PHE A 276 -38.92 -35.76 24.10
C PHE A 276 -39.73 -34.45 24.17
N GLU A 277 -41.04 -34.50 23.93
CA GLU A 277 -41.92 -33.33 23.88
C GLU A 277 -41.84 -32.41 25.13
N ASN A 278 -41.53 -32.95 26.31
CA ASN A 278 -41.33 -32.20 27.57
C ASN A 278 -39.91 -32.38 28.19
N GLY A 279 -38.94 -32.91 27.42
CA GLY A 279 -37.59 -33.15 27.89
C GLY A 279 -36.68 -31.92 27.85
N PRO A 280 -35.49 -31.96 28.47
CA PRO A 280 -34.47 -30.92 28.33
C PRO A 280 -34.02 -30.82 26.89
N LEU A 281 -33.62 -29.59 26.46
CA LEU A 281 -32.93 -29.37 25.19
C LEU A 281 -31.59 -30.09 25.22
N MET A 282 -31.44 -31.12 24.40
CA MET A 282 -30.17 -31.83 24.22
C MET A 282 -29.69 -31.62 22.79
N PRO A 283 -28.38 -31.33 22.60
CA PRO A 283 -27.82 -31.18 21.29
C PRO A 283 -27.87 -32.49 20.50
N GLU A 284 -28.48 -32.48 19.32
CA GLU A 284 -28.48 -33.60 18.38
C GLU A 284 -27.35 -33.33 17.35
N TYR A 285 -26.49 -34.34 17.17
CA TYR A 285 -25.37 -34.27 16.24
C TYR A 285 -25.72 -35.02 14.95
N GLU A 286 -25.47 -34.37 13.83
CA GLU A 286 -25.62 -34.94 12.50
C GLU A 286 -24.28 -34.77 11.76
N ILE A 287 -23.70 -35.87 11.28
CA ILE A 287 -22.48 -35.91 10.50
C ILE A 287 -22.82 -36.42 9.11
N PRO A 288 -23.14 -35.54 8.16
CA PRO A 288 -23.45 -35.93 6.79
C PRO A 288 -22.24 -36.55 6.10
N GLU A 289 -22.45 -37.61 5.33
CA GLU A 289 -21.43 -38.15 4.44
C GLU A 289 -21.32 -37.27 3.19
N GLY A 290 -20.10 -36.73 2.92
CA GLY A 290 -19.80 -35.93 1.75
C GLY A 290 -19.97 -34.41 1.94
N SER A 291 -20.18 -33.69 0.83
CA SER A 291 -20.35 -32.26 0.83
C SER A 291 -21.79 -31.83 1.06
N VAL A 292 -21.99 -30.80 1.88
CA VAL A 292 -23.30 -30.22 2.19
C VAL A 292 -23.41 -28.82 1.61
N SER A 293 -24.54 -28.50 1.01
CA SER A 293 -24.83 -27.16 0.50
C SER A 293 -26.20 -26.68 0.99
N PHE A 294 -26.23 -25.40 1.38
CA PHE A 294 -27.46 -24.74 1.79
C PHE A 294 -27.80 -23.65 0.74
N GLN A 295 -28.77 -23.94 -0.14
CA GLN A 295 -29.19 -23.03 -1.20
C GLN A 295 -29.70 -21.64 -0.70
N LYS A 296 -30.09 -21.56 0.58
CA LYS A 296 -30.55 -20.31 1.21
C LYS A 296 -29.42 -19.48 1.82
N TRP A 297 -28.19 -19.98 1.78
CA TRP A 297 -27.03 -19.27 2.34
C TRP A 297 -26.25 -18.61 1.20
N THR A 298 -26.67 -17.40 0.91
CA THR A 298 -26.25 -16.61 -0.26
C THR A 298 -25.35 -15.42 0.10
N GLU A 299 -24.80 -15.41 1.32
CA GLU A 299 -23.86 -14.38 1.72
C GLU A 299 -22.62 -14.40 0.83
N PRO A 300 -22.32 -13.28 0.10
CA PRO A 300 -21.19 -13.26 -0.82
C PRO A 300 -19.85 -13.22 -0.08
N PRO A 301 -18.78 -13.78 -0.66
CA PRO A 301 -17.48 -13.89 -0.01
C PRO A 301 -16.88 -12.57 0.46
N TRP A 302 -17.03 -11.49 -0.32
CA TRP A 302 -16.54 -10.16 0.05
C TRP A 302 -17.20 -9.63 1.32
N GLN A 303 -18.50 -9.85 1.47
CA GLN A 303 -19.23 -9.46 2.66
C GLN A 303 -18.73 -10.17 3.92
N ILE A 304 -18.35 -11.44 3.78
CA ILE A 304 -17.86 -12.28 4.88
C ILE A 304 -16.45 -11.88 5.31
N ILE A 305 -15.54 -11.59 4.37
CA ILE A 305 -14.15 -11.26 4.68
C ILE A 305 -13.97 -9.83 5.21
N ARG A 306 -14.84 -8.89 4.84
CA ARG A 306 -14.72 -7.46 5.19
C ARG A 306 -14.33 -7.14 6.64
N PRO A 307 -14.89 -7.79 7.67
CA PRO A 307 -14.52 -7.52 9.06
C PRO A 307 -13.09 -7.91 9.41
N GLY A 308 -12.49 -8.84 8.67
CA GLY A 308 -11.12 -9.31 8.90
C GLY A 308 -10.05 -8.61 8.07
N LEU A 309 -10.43 -7.68 7.17
CA LEU A 309 -9.49 -6.97 6.33
C LEU A 309 -8.79 -5.83 7.08
N ASP A 310 -7.47 -5.74 6.93
CA ASP A 310 -6.71 -4.61 7.43
C ASP A 310 -6.62 -3.50 6.37
N ALA A 311 -7.02 -2.28 6.75
CA ALA A 311 -7.02 -1.12 5.87
C ALA A 311 -5.62 -0.80 5.29
N VAL A 312 -4.55 -1.16 6.00
CA VAL A 312 -3.16 -0.95 5.57
C VAL A 312 -2.78 -1.81 4.38
N ASN A 313 -3.38 -2.99 4.23
CA ASN A 313 -3.07 -3.95 3.17
C ASN A 313 -3.96 -3.80 1.92
N LEU A 314 -4.90 -2.85 1.94
CA LEU A 314 -5.85 -2.63 0.86
C LEU A 314 -5.40 -1.55 -0.10
N GLY A 315 -5.56 -1.80 -1.40
CA GLY A 315 -5.40 -0.81 -2.45
C GLY A 315 -6.58 0.18 -2.52
N VAL A 316 -6.47 1.17 -3.40
CA VAL A 316 -7.55 2.16 -3.61
C VAL A 316 -8.87 1.50 -4.01
N PRO A 317 -8.91 0.52 -4.94
CA PRO A 317 -10.16 -0.14 -5.32
C PRO A 317 -10.83 -0.89 -4.17
N ASP A 318 -10.03 -1.65 -3.38
CA ASP A 318 -10.53 -2.44 -2.26
C ASP A 318 -11.04 -1.54 -1.13
N LEU A 319 -10.30 -0.47 -0.79
CA LEU A 319 -10.72 0.54 0.19
C LEU A 319 -12.02 1.22 -0.24
N TYR A 320 -12.16 1.56 -1.52
CA TYR A 320 -13.37 2.17 -2.06
C TYR A 320 -14.56 1.21 -2.00
N SER A 321 -14.35 -0.06 -2.37
CA SER A 321 -15.36 -1.12 -2.25
C SER A 321 -15.80 -1.32 -0.81
N TRP A 322 -14.85 -1.31 0.13
CA TRP A 322 -15.14 -1.43 1.56
C TRP A 322 -15.97 -0.24 2.07
N LEU A 323 -15.59 1.00 1.72
CA LEU A 323 -16.29 2.22 2.14
C LEU A 323 -17.71 2.30 1.57
N GLN A 324 -17.92 1.88 0.32
CA GLN A 324 -19.25 1.82 -0.28
C GLN A 324 -20.15 0.79 0.40
N ALA A 325 -19.61 -0.38 0.70
CA ALA A 325 -20.38 -1.47 1.26
C ALA A 325 -20.71 -1.27 2.77
N ASN A 326 -20.00 -0.38 3.47
CA ASN A 326 -20.16 -0.12 4.90
C ASN A 326 -20.61 1.30 5.20
N GLN A 327 -21.59 1.81 4.44
CA GLN A 327 -22.10 3.19 4.64
C GLN A 327 -22.76 3.39 6.01
N ASP A 328 -23.33 2.34 6.58
CA ASP A 328 -24.01 2.37 7.89
C ASP A 328 -23.09 2.00 9.06
N GLU A 329 -21.81 1.67 8.79
CA GLU A 329 -20.83 1.27 9.80
C GLU A 329 -20.53 2.45 10.76
N SER A 330 -20.08 2.13 11.99
CA SER A 330 -19.70 3.13 12.98
C SER A 330 -18.58 4.04 12.46
N TRP A 331 -18.63 5.33 12.83
CA TRP A 331 -17.58 6.29 12.45
C TRP A 331 -16.19 5.85 12.93
N ALA A 332 -16.12 5.17 14.07
CA ALA A 332 -14.87 4.67 14.62
C ALA A 332 -14.14 3.68 13.68
N ASN A 333 -14.88 2.78 13.03
CA ASN A 333 -14.32 1.84 12.08
C ASN A 333 -14.07 2.50 10.71
N LYS A 334 -15.02 3.29 10.20
CA LYS A 334 -14.88 3.98 8.90
C LYS A 334 -13.66 4.88 8.81
N ARG A 335 -13.35 5.64 9.87
CA ARG A 335 -12.25 6.61 9.84
C ARG A 335 -10.90 5.99 9.53
N ARG A 336 -10.63 4.74 9.99
CA ARG A 336 -9.39 4.03 9.67
C ARG A 336 -9.26 3.77 8.17
N PHE A 337 -10.31 3.23 7.56
CA PHE A 337 -10.33 2.96 6.11
C PHE A 337 -10.32 4.26 5.30
N LEU A 338 -11.04 5.29 5.74
CA LEU A 338 -11.06 6.58 5.07
C LEU A 338 -9.70 7.31 5.17
N THR A 339 -9.01 7.23 6.31
CA THR A 339 -7.66 7.76 6.48
C THR A 339 -6.68 7.07 5.54
N GLN A 340 -6.71 5.74 5.47
CA GLN A 340 -5.87 4.97 4.56
C GLN A 340 -6.21 5.28 3.09
N TRP A 341 -7.48 5.44 2.72
CA TRP A 341 -7.88 5.82 1.37
C TRP A 341 -7.30 7.18 0.96
N HIS A 342 -7.40 8.21 1.80
CA HIS A 342 -6.77 9.50 1.53
C HIS A 342 -5.24 9.40 1.50
N TYR A 343 -4.67 8.56 2.36
CA TYR A 343 -3.22 8.36 2.41
C TYR A 343 -2.66 7.73 1.14
N ARG A 344 -3.38 6.80 0.49
CA ARG A 344 -2.97 6.23 -0.80
C ARG A 344 -2.77 7.27 -1.88
N TRP A 345 -3.57 8.33 -1.86
CA TRP A 345 -3.45 9.45 -2.79
C TRP A 345 -2.39 10.47 -2.35
N ALA A 346 -2.21 10.67 -1.07
CA ALA A 346 -1.30 11.66 -0.52
C ALA A 346 0.17 11.19 -0.51
N GLN A 347 0.42 9.91 -0.19
CA GLN A 347 1.77 9.36 -0.02
C GLN A 347 2.72 9.63 -1.21
N PRO A 348 2.31 9.45 -2.48
CA PRO A 348 3.19 9.73 -3.61
C PRO A 348 3.63 11.19 -3.72
N GLY A 349 2.82 12.12 -3.23
CA GLY A 349 3.14 13.55 -3.21
C GLY A 349 4.38 13.89 -2.37
N ILE A 350 4.79 12.99 -1.48
CA ILE A 350 6.01 13.15 -0.66
C ILE A 350 7.27 13.24 -1.51
N CYS A 351 7.32 12.57 -2.67
CA CYS A 351 8.44 12.66 -3.60
C CYS A 351 8.68 14.09 -4.06
N LEU A 352 7.62 14.77 -4.51
CA LEU A 352 7.71 16.17 -4.94
C LEU A 352 8.01 17.11 -3.76
N ALA A 353 7.33 16.90 -2.63
CA ALA A 353 7.54 17.71 -1.43
C ALA A 353 9.00 17.66 -0.95
N LEU A 354 9.62 16.47 -0.94
CA LEU A 354 11.02 16.30 -0.56
C LEU A 354 11.99 16.91 -1.58
N VAL A 355 11.71 16.80 -2.87
CA VAL A 355 12.53 17.46 -3.91
C VAL A 355 12.49 18.98 -3.72
N LEU A 356 11.33 19.58 -3.52
CA LEU A 356 11.16 21.01 -3.27
C LEU A 356 11.84 21.45 -1.98
N LEU A 357 11.81 20.62 -0.93
CA LEU A 357 12.44 20.89 0.35
C LEU A 357 13.99 20.81 0.26
N ALA A 358 14.50 19.79 -0.43
CA ALA A 358 15.93 19.55 -0.56
C ALA A 358 16.64 20.56 -1.45
N ALA A 359 15.98 21.04 -2.51
CA ALA A 359 16.59 21.92 -3.49
C ALA A 359 17.20 23.19 -2.87
N PRO A 360 16.50 24.00 -2.05
CA PRO A 360 17.07 25.17 -1.42
C PRO A 360 18.15 24.85 -0.38
N LEU A 361 18.09 23.66 0.22
CA LEU A 361 19.08 23.19 1.20
C LEU A 361 20.38 22.73 0.53
N GLY A 362 20.28 22.08 -0.64
CA GLY A 362 21.42 21.60 -1.42
C GLY A 362 22.19 22.72 -2.12
N ILE A 363 21.56 23.85 -2.45
CA ILE A 363 22.20 25.02 -3.06
C ILE A 363 22.97 25.76 -1.96
N VAL A 364 24.26 25.47 -1.82
CA VAL A 364 25.15 26.09 -0.84
C VAL A 364 26.23 26.87 -1.58
N PHE A 365 26.40 28.16 -1.26
CA PHE A 365 27.42 29.03 -1.88
C PHE A 365 28.81 28.92 -1.22
N THR A 366 28.98 27.98 -0.27
CA THR A 366 30.23 27.76 0.45
C THR A 366 30.83 26.39 0.13
N ARG A 367 32.18 26.28 0.16
CA ARG A 367 32.93 25.04 -0.11
C ARG A 367 32.82 23.97 1.00
N ARG A 368 31.74 23.93 1.76
CA ARG A 368 31.53 22.90 2.80
C ARG A 368 31.28 21.51 2.18
N GLY A 369 31.80 20.46 2.83
CA GLY A 369 31.78 19.11 2.28
C GLY A 369 30.38 18.48 2.20
N ALA A 370 30.24 17.46 1.33
CA ALA A 370 29.00 16.72 1.10
C ALA A 370 28.44 15.99 2.36
N ALA A 371 29.29 15.74 3.37
CA ALA A 371 28.89 15.02 4.59
C ALA A 371 27.74 15.70 5.36
N GLY A 372 27.74 17.04 5.42
CA GLY A 372 26.64 17.78 6.05
C GLY A 372 25.30 17.64 5.30
N GLY A 373 25.33 17.48 3.99
CA GLY A 373 24.12 17.23 3.17
C GLY A 373 23.53 15.85 3.43
N ILE A 374 24.37 14.82 3.57
CA ILE A 374 23.93 13.45 3.87
C ILE A 374 23.29 13.39 5.26
N ALA A 375 23.94 13.96 6.29
CA ALA A 375 23.37 14.01 7.63
C ALA A 375 22.02 14.74 7.66
N LEU A 376 21.91 15.86 6.95
CA LEU A 376 20.64 16.59 6.80
C LEU A 376 19.57 15.75 6.09
N ALA A 377 19.93 15.00 5.05
CA ALA A 377 19.01 14.11 4.35
C ALA A 377 18.43 13.05 5.30
N VAL A 378 19.29 12.38 6.06
CA VAL A 378 18.85 11.36 7.03
C VAL A 378 17.91 11.97 8.07
N PHE A 379 18.24 13.13 8.61
CA PHE A 379 17.40 13.83 9.59
C PHE A 379 16.02 14.23 9.00
N LEU A 380 16.00 14.76 7.79
CA LEU A 380 14.75 15.13 7.11
C LEU A 380 13.90 13.89 6.78
N CYS A 381 14.51 12.79 6.32
CA CYS A 381 13.81 11.53 6.08
C CYS A 381 13.17 11.00 7.35
N ALA A 382 13.94 10.91 8.44
CA ALA A 382 13.43 10.43 9.72
C ALA A 382 12.31 11.34 10.26
N GLY A 383 12.49 12.66 10.16
CA GLY A 383 11.47 13.63 10.55
C GLY A 383 10.18 13.52 9.75
N MET A 384 10.28 13.32 8.43
CA MET A 384 9.11 13.14 7.57
C MET A 384 8.39 11.81 7.87
N MET A 385 9.12 10.71 8.06
CA MET A 385 8.53 9.42 8.45
C MET A 385 7.80 9.54 9.78
N PHE A 386 8.47 10.09 10.80
CA PHE A 386 7.88 10.30 12.12
C PHE A 386 6.60 11.16 12.04
N THR A 387 6.67 12.28 11.32
CA THR A 387 5.51 13.18 11.15
C THR A 387 4.36 12.46 10.46
N THR A 388 4.61 11.68 9.39
CA THR A 388 3.59 10.91 8.68
C THR A 388 2.94 9.89 9.61
N THR A 389 3.73 9.12 10.37
CA THR A 389 3.22 8.12 11.31
C THR A 389 2.34 8.75 12.39
N VAL A 390 2.77 9.89 12.96
CA VAL A 390 1.99 10.62 13.97
C VAL A 390 0.67 11.14 13.38
N PHE A 391 0.69 11.75 12.19
CA PHE A 391 -0.53 12.25 11.55
C PHE A 391 -1.52 11.13 11.23
N LEU A 392 -1.05 9.99 10.71
CA LEU A 392 -1.89 8.82 10.44
C LEU A 392 -2.49 8.26 11.72
N ALA A 393 -1.69 8.08 12.77
CA ALA A 393 -2.17 7.60 14.07
C ALA A 393 -3.25 8.52 14.66
N LEU A 394 -3.09 9.84 14.56
CA LEU A 394 -4.07 10.83 14.99
C LEU A 394 -5.36 10.77 14.14
N GLY A 395 -5.25 10.49 12.85
CA GLY A 395 -6.40 10.30 11.96
C GLY A 395 -7.19 9.04 12.28
N GLU A 396 -6.50 7.92 12.42
CA GLU A 396 -7.09 6.62 12.75
C GLU A 396 -7.70 6.60 14.15
N SER A 397 -7.09 7.31 15.10
CA SER A 397 -7.62 7.50 16.46
C SER A 397 -8.82 8.48 16.53
N GLY A 398 -9.02 9.31 15.48
CA GLY A 398 -10.14 10.27 15.39
C GLY A 398 -9.86 11.64 15.98
N TYR A 399 -8.62 11.94 16.38
CA TYR A 399 -8.23 13.28 16.82
C TYR A 399 -8.12 14.28 15.66
N LEU A 400 -7.82 13.78 14.46
CA LEU A 400 -7.77 14.59 13.24
C LEU A 400 -8.74 14.05 12.17
N PRO A 401 -9.34 14.95 11.36
CA PRO A 401 -10.08 14.53 10.18
C PRO A 401 -9.17 13.72 9.21
N PRO A 402 -9.67 12.63 8.59
CA PRO A 402 -8.88 11.74 7.73
C PRO A 402 -8.08 12.45 6.64
N ILE A 403 -8.66 13.49 6.03
CA ILE A 403 -7.99 14.26 4.97
C ILE A 403 -6.75 15.00 5.49
N TRP A 404 -6.83 15.64 6.67
CA TRP A 404 -5.69 16.35 7.27
C TRP A 404 -4.63 15.37 7.78
N ALA A 405 -5.05 14.22 8.29
CA ALA A 405 -4.15 13.17 8.70
C ALA A 405 -3.31 12.64 7.53
N ALA A 406 -3.92 12.44 6.37
CA ALA A 406 -3.25 11.92 5.18
C ALA A 406 -2.35 12.98 4.48
N TRP A 407 -2.85 14.21 4.30
CA TRP A 407 -2.18 15.25 3.53
C TRP A 407 -1.30 16.18 4.37
N GLY A 408 -1.46 16.18 5.70
CA GLY A 408 -0.82 17.12 6.61
C GLY A 408 0.70 17.18 6.46
N THR A 409 1.37 16.04 6.39
CA THR A 409 2.83 15.96 6.21
C THR A 409 3.28 16.61 4.90
N ASN A 410 2.58 16.34 3.79
CA ASN A 410 2.91 16.91 2.48
C ASN A 410 2.71 18.43 2.46
N ILE A 411 1.62 18.90 3.06
CA ILE A 411 1.33 20.33 3.18
C ILE A 411 2.42 21.02 4.01
N LEU A 412 2.76 20.46 5.17
CA LEU A 412 3.80 20.99 6.06
C LEU A 412 5.16 21.04 5.35
N ALA A 413 5.56 19.96 4.67
CA ALA A 413 6.83 19.92 3.93
C ALA A 413 6.85 20.92 2.76
N THR A 414 5.75 21.04 2.02
CA THR A 414 5.62 21.97 0.89
C THR A 414 5.65 23.42 1.38
N CYS A 415 4.94 23.76 2.46
CA CYS A 415 4.99 25.08 3.07
C CYS A 415 6.39 25.44 3.53
N LEU A 416 7.09 24.51 4.21
CA LEU A 416 8.48 24.71 4.63
C LEU A 416 9.41 24.90 3.42
N ALA A 417 9.24 24.10 2.36
CA ALA A 417 10.00 24.22 1.12
C ALA A 417 9.80 25.60 0.47
N LEU A 418 8.56 26.10 0.38
CA LEU A 418 8.26 27.43 -0.18
C LEU A 418 8.91 28.55 0.62
N VAL A 419 8.88 28.50 1.96
CA VAL A 419 9.56 29.47 2.83
C VAL A 419 11.07 29.44 2.60
N LEU A 420 11.68 28.26 2.48
CA LEU A 420 13.11 28.11 2.22
C LEU A 420 13.51 28.63 0.83
N ILE A 421 12.69 28.35 -0.20
CA ILE A 421 12.90 28.87 -1.57
C ILE A 421 12.82 30.40 -1.56
N GLN A 422 11.80 30.97 -0.92
CA GLN A 422 11.64 32.42 -0.81
C GLN A 422 12.83 33.07 -0.07
N SER A 423 13.30 32.46 1.00
CA SER A 423 14.47 32.87 1.75
C SER A 423 15.74 32.94 0.86
N ARG A 424 15.90 31.92 -0.01
CA ARG A 424 17.02 31.89 -0.98
C ARG A 424 16.91 32.99 -2.06
N LEU A 425 15.70 33.28 -2.53
CA LEU A 425 15.46 34.33 -3.52
C LEU A 425 15.78 35.73 -2.98
N VAL A 426 15.51 35.97 -1.70
CA VAL A 426 15.80 37.26 -1.02
C VAL A 426 17.26 37.35 -0.54
N GLY A 427 18.07 36.28 -0.73
CA GLY A 427 19.49 36.27 -0.31
C GLY A 427 19.68 36.15 1.22
N ARG A 428 18.66 35.81 1.99
CA ARG A 428 18.77 35.63 3.44
C ARG A 428 19.40 34.29 3.79
N PRO A 429 20.29 34.19 4.81
CA PRO A 429 20.83 32.92 5.26
C PRO A 429 19.69 32.07 5.91
N ILE A 430 19.65 30.79 5.56
CA ILE A 430 18.60 29.83 6.03
C ILE A 430 18.49 29.84 7.56
N TYR A 431 19.62 29.95 8.26
CA TYR A 431 19.65 29.99 9.72
C TYR A 431 18.80 31.11 10.32
N GLN A 432 18.80 32.29 9.74
CA GLN A 432 17.99 33.41 10.21
C GLN A 432 16.50 33.18 9.94
N THR A 433 16.17 32.50 8.85
CA THR A 433 14.78 32.16 8.51
C THR A 433 14.26 31.11 9.43
N LEU A 434 15.03 30.04 9.71
CA LEU A 434 14.66 28.99 10.66
C LEU A 434 14.56 29.52 12.09
N LYS A 435 15.45 30.43 12.52
CA LYS A 435 15.37 31.06 13.84
C LYS A 435 14.11 31.92 14.02
N LYS A 436 13.58 32.51 12.94
CA LYS A 436 12.33 33.25 12.96
C LYS A 436 11.08 32.36 13.02
N LEU A 437 11.16 31.15 12.46
CA LEU A 437 10.08 30.15 12.47
C LEU A 437 10.02 29.36 13.79
N LEU A 438 11.16 29.19 14.46
CA LEU A 438 11.29 28.52 15.75
C LEU A 438 11.79 29.56 16.78
N PRO A 439 10.87 30.35 17.37
CA PRO A 439 11.24 31.30 18.43
C PRO A 439 11.52 30.52 19.70
N PHE A 440 12.71 29.97 19.81
CA PHE A 440 13.32 29.50 21.06
C PHE A 440 14.49 30.40 21.42
#